data_3bc9394412024f6b73eddc16b5896ec2
#
_entry.id   3bc9394412024f6b73eddc16b5896ec2
#
_cell.length_a   1.000
_cell.length_b   1.000
_cell.length_c   1.000
_cell.angle_alpha   90.00
_cell.angle_beta   90.00
_cell.angle_gamma   90.00
#
_symmetry.space_group_name_H-M   'P 1'
#
loop_
_entity.id
_entity.type
_entity.pdbx_description
1 polymer ?
#
loop_
_entity_poly.entity_id
_entity_poly.type
_entity_poly.pdbx_seq_one_letter_code
_entity_poly.pdbx_strand_id
1 'polypeptide(L)'
;MRYYKHLYLMEGLEKKKGRIIRKLEENKFQANIHIITLSQNKKNHLEIYNSVLLLQPDYPHEDFFVVGIAKGYEDAVELVEQIVQEVYNE
;
A
#
# COMPACT_ATOMS: atom_id res chain seq x y z
N MET A 1 2.05 10.70 -3.71
CA MET A 1 1.40 9.38 -3.91
C MET A 1 -0.03 9.54 -4.37
N ARG A 2 -0.48 8.59 -5.16
CA ARG A 2 -1.88 8.51 -5.57
C ARG A 2 -2.46 7.21 -5.04
N TYR A 3 -3.77 7.16 -4.91
CA TYR A 3 -4.43 5.99 -4.34
C TYR A 3 -5.51 5.47 -5.28
N TYR A 4 -5.56 4.15 -5.39
CA TYR A 4 -6.59 3.52 -6.20
C TYR A 4 -7.97 3.85 -5.63
N LYS A 5 -8.90 4.14 -6.52
CA LYS A 5 -10.27 4.51 -6.14
C LYS A 5 -10.93 3.44 -5.27
N HIS A 6 -10.67 2.18 -5.58
CA HIS A 6 -11.21 1.04 -4.84
C HIS A 6 -10.11 0.39 -4.01
N LEU A 7 -9.42 1.22 -3.22
CA LEU A 7 -8.28 0.79 -2.42
C LEU A 7 -8.62 -0.47 -1.62
N TYR A 8 -7.76 -1.48 -1.73
CA TYR A 8 -7.90 -2.70 -0.96
C TYR A 8 -7.39 -2.48 0.44
N LEU A 9 -8.18 -2.86 1.43
CA LEU A 9 -7.79 -2.73 2.83
C LEU A 9 -7.87 -4.09 3.49
N MET A 10 -6.84 -4.43 4.26
CA MET A 10 -6.91 -5.62 5.07
C MET A 10 -8.03 -5.47 6.09
N GLU A 11 -8.68 -6.58 6.42
CA GLU A 11 -9.78 -6.58 7.37
C GLU A 11 -9.40 -5.86 8.66
N GLY A 12 -10.29 -5.01 9.13
CA GLY A 12 -10.08 -4.24 10.35
C GLY A 12 -9.49 -2.86 10.14
N LEU A 13 -9.07 -2.51 8.92
CA LEU A 13 -8.48 -1.21 8.65
C LEU A 13 -9.44 -0.19 8.09
N GLU A 14 -10.67 -0.60 7.76
CA GLU A 14 -11.62 0.29 7.09
C GLU A 14 -11.88 1.57 7.87
N LYS A 15 -12.05 1.45 9.17
CA LYS A 15 -12.34 2.61 10.00
C LYS A 15 -11.12 3.51 10.20
N LYS A 16 -9.93 2.99 9.93
CA LYS A 16 -8.69 3.73 10.13
C LYS A 16 -8.12 4.27 8.83
N LYS A 17 -8.79 4.00 7.71
CA LYS A 17 -8.30 4.35 6.38
C LYS A 17 -7.86 5.82 6.29
N GLY A 18 -8.75 6.73 6.66
CA GLY A 18 -8.45 8.16 6.56
C GLY A 18 -7.24 8.57 7.38
N ARG A 19 -7.13 8.03 8.61
CA ARG A 19 -5.99 8.35 9.47
C ARG A 19 -4.69 7.78 8.92
N ILE A 20 -4.75 6.56 8.39
CA ILE A 20 -3.55 5.93 7.82
C ILE A 20 -3.06 6.74 6.62
N ILE A 21 -3.96 7.10 5.71
CA ILE A 21 -3.60 7.88 4.52
C ILE A 21 -3.05 9.24 4.93
N ARG A 22 -3.69 9.90 5.88
CA ARG A 22 -3.21 11.20 6.34
C ARG A 22 -1.79 11.12 6.89
N LYS A 23 -1.51 10.09 7.69
CA LYS A 23 -0.17 9.92 8.22
C LYS A 23 0.86 9.59 7.14
N LEU A 24 0.46 8.83 6.13
CA LEU A 24 1.33 8.58 4.99
C LEU A 24 1.67 9.88 4.27
N GLU A 25 0.68 10.73 4.04
CA GLU A 25 0.88 12.00 3.35
C GLU A 25 1.68 13.00 4.18
N GLU A 26 1.60 12.91 5.50
CA GLU A 26 2.33 13.79 6.39
C GLU A 26 3.68 13.23 6.80
N ASN A 27 4.08 12.10 6.25
CA ASN A 27 5.36 11.44 6.55
C ASN A 27 5.52 11.14 8.03
N LYS A 28 4.46 10.65 8.66
CA LYS A 28 4.48 10.29 10.06
C LYS A 28 4.68 8.79 10.24
N PHE A 29 5.38 8.43 11.30
CA PHE A 29 5.65 7.04 11.62
C PHE A 29 4.36 6.26 11.90
N GLN A 30 4.27 5.06 11.33
CA GLN A 30 3.19 4.11 11.61
C GLN A 30 3.80 2.71 11.71
N ALA A 31 3.60 2.05 12.85
CA ALA A 31 4.14 0.72 13.05
C ALA A 31 3.39 -0.30 12.18
N ASN A 32 4.14 -1.15 11.48
CA ASN A 32 3.61 -2.28 10.72
C ASN A 32 2.65 -1.95 9.60
N ILE A 33 2.53 -0.70 9.21
CA ILE A 33 1.69 -0.37 8.04
C ILE A 33 2.50 -0.62 6.78
N HIS A 34 1.96 -1.46 5.92
CA HIS A 34 2.56 -1.79 4.63
C HIS A 34 1.63 -1.33 3.53
N ILE A 35 2.21 -0.78 2.47
CA ILE A 35 1.44 -0.37 1.30
C ILE A 35 1.78 -1.28 0.13
N ILE A 36 0.78 -1.49 -0.71
CA ILE A 36 0.93 -2.28 -1.93
C ILE A 36 0.74 -1.32 -3.09
N THR A 37 1.72 -1.30 -3.98
CA THR A 37 1.73 -0.36 -5.10
C THR A 37 1.87 -1.09 -6.42
N LEU A 38 1.44 -0.44 -7.50
CA LEU A 38 1.77 -0.92 -8.84
C LEU A 38 3.24 -0.63 -9.11
N SER A 39 3.92 -1.63 -9.68
CA SER A 39 5.30 -1.43 -10.07
C SER A 39 5.39 -0.38 -11.18
N GLN A 40 6.33 0.54 -11.05
CA GLN A 40 6.57 1.55 -12.07
C GLN A 40 7.36 0.99 -13.24
N ASN A 41 8.09 -0.08 -13.01
CA ASN A 41 8.99 -0.66 -14.01
C ASN A 41 8.40 -1.85 -14.75
N LYS A 42 7.49 -2.56 -14.13
CA LYS A 42 6.90 -3.76 -14.72
C LYS A 42 5.38 -3.69 -14.60
N LYS A 43 4.72 -3.62 -15.73
CA LYS A 43 3.26 -3.60 -15.76
C LYS A 43 2.69 -4.88 -15.14
N ASN A 44 1.59 -4.73 -14.44
CA ASN A 44 0.86 -5.83 -13.81
C ASN A 44 1.62 -6.50 -12.66
N HIS A 45 2.63 -5.85 -12.13
CA HIS A 45 3.33 -6.33 -10.95
C HIS A 45 3.00 -5.45 -9.75
N LEU A 46 2.90 -6.07 -8.60
CA LEU A 46 2.65 -5.36 -7.35
C LEU A 46 3.89 -5.42 -6.48
N GLU A 47 4.11 -4.35 -5.72
CA GLU A 47 5.23 -4.25 -4.80
C GLU A 47 4.72 -3.91 -3.42
N ILE A 48 5.40 -4.45 -2.41
CA ILE A 48 5.05 -4.21 -1.01
C ILE A 48 6.14 -3.35 -0.37
N TYR A 49 5.72 -2.28 0.29
CA TYR A 49 6.65 -1.40 1.02
C TYR A 49 6.19 -1.23 2.45
N ASN A 50 7.13 -1.32 3.38
CA ASN A 50 6.87 -0.90 4.75
C ASN A 50 6.84 0.63 4.76
N SER A 51 5.79 1.21 5.34
CA SER A 51 5.64 2.66 5.35
C SER A 51 6.81 3.39 6.00
N VAL A 52 7.55 2.72 6.87
CA VAL A 52 8.73 3.30 7.51
C VAL A 52 9.79 3.70 6.49
N LEU A 53 9.89 2.96 5.38
CA LEU A 53 10.84 3.29 4.32
C LEU A 53 10.57 4.65 3.71
N LEU A 54 9.29 5.04 3.67
CA LEU A 54 8.91 6.31 3.04
C LEU A 54 9.30 7.53 3.87
N LEU A 55 9.72 7.30 5.11
CA LEU A 55 10.15 8.40 5.98
C LEU A 55 11.57 8.85 5.69
N GLN A 56 12.32 8.08 4.91
CA GLN A 56 13.68 8.45 4.53
C GLN A 56 13.63 9.64 3.58
N PRO A 57 14.40 10.71 3.84
CA PRO A 57 14.28 11.94 3.05
C PRO A 57 14.47 11.76 1.55
N ASP A 58 15.33 10.84 1.15
CA ASP A 58 15.66 10.65 -0.26
C ASP A 58 14.94 9.46 -0.89
N TYR A 59 13.99 8.88 -0.19
CA TYR A 59 13.27 7.72 -0.73
C TYR A 59 12.17 8.20 -1.68
N PRO A 60 12.31 7.93 -2.99
CA PRO A 60 11.33 8.43 -3.95
C PRO A 60 10.03 7.65 -3.86
N HIS A 61 8.95 8.34 -3.53
CA HIS A 61 7.63 7.70 -3.45
C HIS A 61 6.52 8.61 -3.98
N GLU A 62 6.87 9.72 -4.61
CA GLU A 62 5.89 10.68 -5.09
C GLU A 62 4.99 10.10 -6.18
N ASP A 63 5.54 9.20 -6.98
CA ASP A 63 4.82 8.61 -8.10
C ASP A 63 4.18 7.27 -7.76
N PHE A 64 4.22 6.87 -6.51
CA PHE A 64 3.59 5.62 -6.10
C PHE A 64 2.09 5.66 -6.33
N PHE A 65 1.57 4.57 -6.88
CA PHE A 65 0.13 4.36 -6.99
C PHE A 65 -0.23 3.24 -6.02
N VAL A 66 -0.84 3.63 -4.91
CA VAL A 66 -1.16 2.70 -3.82
C VAL A 66 -2.47 2.01 -4.11
N VAL A 67 -2.44 0.69 -4.17
CA VAL A 67 -3.64 -0.11 -4.43
C VAL A 67 -4.13 -0.86 -3.20
N GLY A 68 -3.30 -1.00 -2.18
CA GLY A 68 -3.70 -1.70 -0.97
C GLY A 68 -2.94 -1.26 0.25
N ILE A 69 -3.53 -1.48 1.41
CA ILE A 69 -2.90 -1.20 2.71
C ILE A 69 -3.16 -2.38 3.62
N ALA A 70 -2.12 -2.84 4.29
CA ALA A 70 -2.22 -3.96 5.23
C ALA A 70 -1.39 -3.67 6.47
N LYS A 71 -1.68 -4.38 7.53
CA LYS A 71 -0.91 -4.31 8.76
C LYS A 71 -0.08 -5.58 8.88
N GLY A 72 1.24 -5.43 8.79
CA GLY A 72 2.14 -6.58 8.80
C GLY A 72 2.42 -7.11 7.41
N TYR A 73 3.62 -7.69 7.26
CA TYR A 73 4.07 -8.17 5.96
C TYR A 73 3.24 -9.36 5.47
N GLU A 74 2.91 -10.28 6.38
CA GLU A 74 2.14 -11.47 6.00
C GLU A 74 0.76 -11.10 5.49
N ASP A 75 0.09 -10.16 6.15
CA ASP A 75 -1.20 -9.67 5.69
C ASP A 75 -1.08 -8.96 4.35
N ALA A 76 0.03 -8.25 4.13
CA ALA A 76 0.27 -7.60 2.85
C ALA A 76 0.40 -8.63 1.73
N VAL A 77 1.11 -9.74 1.99
CA VAL A 77 1.24 -10.80 0.99
C VAL A 77 -0.11 -11.43 0.67
N GLU A 78 -0.93 -11.68 1.69
CA GLU A 78 -2.27 -12.22 1.46
C GLU A 78 -3.12 -11.24 0.63
N LEU A 79 -2.99 -9.95 0.91
CA LEU A 79 -3.75 -8.95 0.18
C LEU A 79 -3.28 -8.88 -1.27
N VAL A 80 -1.99 -9.03 -1.53
CA VAL A 80 -1.47 -9.10 -2.90
C VAL A 80 -2.11 -10.28 -3.63
N GLU A 81 -2.19 -11.44 -2.99
CA GLU A 81 -2.80 -12.60 -3.61
C GLU A 81 -4.27 -12.34 -3.96
N GLN A 82 -5.00 -11.70 -3.05
CA GLN A 82 -6.39 -11.34 -3.29
C GLN A 82 -6.52 -10.39 -4.48
N ILE A 83 -5.68 -9.37 -4.54
CA ILE A 83 -5.72 -8.39 -5.63
C ILE A 83 -5.43 -9.08 -6.95
N VAL A 84 -4.42 -9.95 -6.97
CA VAL A 84 -4.05 -10.66 -8.19
C VAL A 84 -5.22 -11.51 -8.69
N GLN A 85 -5.89 -12.22 -7.79
CA GLN A 85 -7.02 -13.06 -8.18
C GLN A 85 -8.19 -12.25 -8.70
N GLU A 86 -8.46 -11.09 -8.12
CA GLU A 86 -9.61 -10.29 -8.51
C GLU A 86 -9.38 -9.44 -9.75
N VAL A 87 -8.15 -8.99 -9.95
CA VAL A 87 -7.86 -8.04 -11.02
C VAL A 87 -7.19 -8.68 -12.22
N TYR A 88 -6.26 -9.60 -11.99
CA TYR A 88 -5.44 -10.14 -13.07
C TYR A 88 -5.81 -11.55 -13.50
N ASN A 89 -6.62 -12.23 -12.74
CA ASN A 89 -6.92 -13.65 -13.00
C ASN A 89 -8.34 -13.82 -13.48
N GLU A 90 -8.66 -13.17 -14.59
CA GLU A 90 -9.96 -13.31 -15.22
C GLU A 90 -9.95 -14.37 -16.29
#